data_d6d1224b6fb39ca6cbb790bd676d79ea
#
_entry.id   d6d1224b6fb39ca6cbb790bd676d79ea
#
_cell.length_a   1.000
_cell.length_b   1.000
_cell.length_c   1.000
_cell.angle_alpha   90.00
_cell.angle_beta   90.00
_cell.angle_gamma   90.00
#
_symmetry.space_group_name_H-M   'P 1'
#
loop_
_entity.id
_entity.type
_entity.pdbx_description
1 polymer ?
#
loop_
_entity_poly.entity_id
_entity_poly.type
_entity_poly.pdbx_seq_one_letter_code
_entity_poly.pdbx_strand_id
1 'polypeptide(L)'
;MPKVPAGVRGAAITGWGTALPDKVVTNHDLARTIDTDHDWIVERTGISERRVGGTTTALSVEAGRQAIERAGLVPSDIDALVLATTTPDRAVPGNSAAVQHQLGLSCGAYDLNAACSGWVYGLVNAHGLIALGAEKVLVIGTDTLARITDWNDRNTAILFADGSGAAVLEAVEGAGQLLGWHLSADGSAEGALYAEHGGKLQMEGREVFRRAVRIMAESATASMEAAGVTADELTLVVPHQANIRIISASLERLGIGLDRASIVLDHTGNTSAASIPLALADALDRGRVCQGDLVLFVGFGAGMTAASAVVRWSAPVPVSAGAVT
;
A
#
# COMPACT_ATOMS: atom_id res chain seq x y z
N MET A 1 9.38 12.93 -17.52
CA MET A 1 9.24 12.15 -16.30
C MET A 1 10.60 11.69 -15.83
N PRO A 2 10.85 11.59 -14.52
CA PRO A 2 12.15 11.12 -14.05
C PRO A 2 12.30 9.64 -14.42
N LYS A 3 13.44 9.32 -15.04
CA LYS A 3 13.86 7.94 -15.33
C LYS A 3 14.88 7.53 -14.29
N VAL A 4 14.93 6.24 -13.96
CA VAL A 4 16.01 5.71 -13.12
C VAL A 4 17.32 5.89 -13.90
N PRO A 5 18.30 6.69 -13.38
CA PRO A 5 19.53 6.95 -14.10
C PRO A 5 20.37 5.67 -14.27
N ALA A 6 21.05 5.52 -15.39
CA ALA A 6 22.01 4.44 -15.57
C ALA A 6 23.17 4.56 -14.56
N GLY A 7 23.57 3.43 -13.97
CA GLY A 7 24.69 3.38 -13.02
C GLY A 7 24.34 3.76 -11.58
N VAL A 8 23.10 4.08 -11.29
CA VAL A 8 22.63 4.24 -9.90
C VAL A 8 22.47 2.85 -9.27
N ARG A 9 22.88 2.73 -8.00
CA ARG A 9 22.71 1.53 -7.20
C ARG A 9 21.22 1.20 -7.07
N GLY A 10 20.83 0.01 -7.48
CA GLY A 10 19.47 -0.45 -7.44
C GLY A 10 19.11 -1.15 -6.13
N ALA A 11 17.84 -1.45 -5.98
CA ALA A 11 17.32 -2.19 -4.83
C ALA A 11 16.35 -3.29 -5.25
N ALA A 12 16.22 -4.31 -4.39
CA ALA A 12 15.25 -5.38 -4.53
C ALA A 12 14.46 -5.53 -3.22
N ILE A 13 13.17 -5.83 -3.33
CA ILE A 13 12.35 -6.28 -2.20
C ILE A 13 12.75 -7.71 -1.88
N THR A 14 13.25 -7.96 -0.67
CA THR A 14 13.76 -9.27 -0.21
C THR A 14 12.94 -9.88 0.90
N GLY A 15 12.16 -9.07 1.63
CA GLY A 15 11.27 -9.52 2.68
C GLY A 15 10.00 -8.69 2.73
N TRP A 16 8.92 -9.31 3.20
CA TRP A 16 7.63 -8.66 3.38
C TRP A 16 6.90 -9.20 4.61
N GLY A 17 6.01 -8.40 5.17
CA GLY A 17 5.23 -8.76 6.35
C GLY A 17 3.92 -8.01 6.40
N THR A 18 2.97 -8.56 7.14
CA THR A 18 1.61 -8.01 7.25
C THR A 18 1.12 -8.06 8.69
N ALA A 19 0.26 -7.12 9.04
CA ALA A 19 -0.47 -7.18 10.30
C ALA A 19 -1.91 -6.65 10.11
N LEU A 20 -2.87 -7.47 10.50
CA LEU A 20 -4.28 -7.12 10.52
C LEU A 20 -4.83 -7.29 11.94
N PRO A 21 -5.70 -6.40 12.42
CA PRO A 21 -6.39 -6.59 13.69
C PRO A 21 -7.24 -7.87 13.71
N ASP A 22 -7.36 -8.49 14.89
CA ASP A 22 -8.18 -9.70 15.06
C ASP A 22 -9.69 -9.42 14.91
N LYS A 23 -10.13 -8.21 15.32
CA LYS A 23 -11.54 -7.86 15.27
C LYS A 23 -12.00 -7.68 13.83
N VAL A 24 -12.95 -8.52 13.45
CA VAL A 24 -13.68 -8.43 12.17
C VAL A 24 -14.99 -7.67 12.39
N VAL A 25 -15.29 -6.74 11.48
CA VAL A 25 -16.59 -6.07 11.37
C VAL A 25 -17.18 -6.43 10.01
N THR A 26 -18.22 -7.24 10.00
CA THR A 26 -18.89 -7.68 8.78
C THR A 26 -19.91 -6.66 8.28
N ASN A 27 -20.36 -6.79 7.03
CA ASN A 27 -21.47 -5.99 6.51
C ASN A 27 -22.77 -6.21 7.30
N HIS A 28 -22.99 -7.42 7.82
CA HIS A 28 -24.13 -7.71 8.68
C HIS A 28 -24.06 -7.00 10.03
N ASP A 29 -22.86 -6.77 10.56
CA ASP A 29 -22.70 -5.98 11.79
C ASP A 29 -23.03 -4.51 11.54
N LEU A 30 -22.59 -3.94 10.40
CA LEU A 30 -22.96 -2.58 10.00
C LEU A 30 -24.46 -2.40 9.80
N ALA A 31 -25.13 -3.37 9.18
CA ALA A 31 -26.58 -3.33 8.94
C ALA A 31 -27.43 -3.29 10.23
N ARG A 32 -26.83 -3.58 11.40
CA ARG A 32 -27.52 -3.43 12.71
C ARG A 32 -27.52 -1.99 13.22
N THR A 33 -26.66 -1.14 12.69
CA THR A 33 -26.42 0.21 13.21
C THR A 33 -26.70 1.33 12.23
N ILE A 34 -26.57 1.07 10.93
CA ILE A 34 -26.82 2.03 9.86
C ILE A 34 -27.72 1.42 8.78
N ASP A 35 -28.42 2.28 8.04
CA ASP A 35 -29.33 1.87 6.95
C ASP A 35 -28.54 1.34 5.74
N THR A 36 -28.22 0.06 5.76
CA THR A 36 -27.47 -0.66 4.71
C THR A 36 -27.77 -2.17 4.76
N ASP A 37 -27.24 -2.90 3.79
CA ASP A 37 -27.25 -4.37 3.78
C ASP A 37 -25.96 -4.92 3.12
N HIS A 38 -25.76 -6.25 3.25
CA HIS A 38 -24.57 -6.92 2.74
C HIS A 38 -24.42 -6.76 1.22
N ASP A 39 -25.50 -7.04 0.48
CA ASP A 39 -25.48 -7.07 -0.99
C ASP A 39 -25.22 -5.67 -1.56
N TRP A 40 -25.86 -4.66 -0.98
CA TRP A 40 -25.64 -3.26 -1.34
C TRP A 40 -24.18 -2.80 -1.15
N ILE A 41 -23.54 -3.22 -0.03
CA ILE A 41 -22.13 -2.88 0.22
C ILE A 41 -21.22 -3.60 -0.77
N VAL A 42 -21.40 -4.91 -0.95
CA VAL A 42 -20.58 -5.73 -1.86
C VAL A 42 -20.68 -5.24 -3.30
N GLU A 43 -21.91 -4.99 -3.80
CA GLU A 43 -22.11 -4.44 -5.15
C GLU A 43 -21.35 -3.13 -5.38
N ARG A 44 -21.32 -2.26 -4.36
CA ARG A 44 -20.72 -0.91 -4.48
C ARG A 44 -19.24 -0.86 -4.21
N THR A 45 -18.73 -1.74 -3.37
CA THR A 45 -17.36 -1.65 -2.85
C THR A 45 -16.53 -2.89 -3.10
N GLY A 46 -17.14 -4.06 -3.21
CA GLY A 46 -16.48 -5.36 -3.20
C GLY A 46 -16.10 -5.84 -1.80
N ILE A 47 -16.42 -5.08 -0.74
CA ILE A 47 -15.99 -5.36 0.65
C ILE A 47 -17.07 -6.19 1.36
N SER A 48 -16.70 -7.35 1.89
CA SER A 48 -17.56 -8.20 2.72
C SER A 48 -17.35 -7.97 4.21
N GLU A 49 -16.11 -7.70 4.59
CA GLU A 49 -15.71 -7.42 5.97
C GLU A 49 -14.51 -6.47 6.03
N ARG A 50 -14.24 -5.92 7.21
CA ARG A 50 -13.09 -5.06 7.48
C ARG A 50 -12.48 -5.40 8.82
N ARG A 51 -11.16 -5.20 8.92
CA ARG A 51 -10.40 -5.39 10.14
C ARG A 51 -10.33 -4.08 10.91
N VAL A 52 -10.57 -4.10 12.21
CA VAL A 52 -10.69 -2.89 13.03
C VAL A 52 -9.99 -3.07 14.37
N GLY A 53 -9.09 -2.16 14.72
CA GLY A 53 -8.42 -2.13 16.01
C GLY A 53 -6.91 -1.97 15.94
N GLY A 54 -6.29 -2.06 17.09
CA GLY A 54 -4.85 -1.85 17.24
C GLY A 54 -4.44 -0.39 17.23
N THR A 55 -3.15 -0.17 17.19
CA THR A 55 -2.50 1.14 17.03
C THR A 55 -1.60 1.11 15.82
N THR A 56 -1.34 2.27 15.23
CA THR A 56 -0.40 2.39 14.10
C THR A 56 0.97 1.84 14.47
N THR A 57 1.46 2.13 15.69
CA THR A 57 2.74 1.59 16.18
C THR A 57 2.72 0.06 16.25
N ALA A 58 1.73 -0.55 16.91
CA ALA A 58 1.70 -2.00 17.14
C ALA A 58 1.61 -2.80 15.84
N LEU A 59 0.74 -2.37 14.91
CA LEU A 59 0.60 -3.01 13.60
C LEU A 59 1.87 -2.86 12.76
N SER A 60 2.51 -1.67 12.80
CA SER A 60 3.77 -1.44 12.09
C SER A 60 4.90 -2.33 12.62
N VAL A 61 5.01 -2.50 13.94
CA VAL A 61 6.01 -3.37 14.56
C VAL A 61 5.82 -4.81 14.12
N GLU A 62 4.61 -5.31 14.12
CA GLU A 62 4.33 -6.70 13.74
C GLU A 62 4.65 -6.94 12.25
N ALA A 63 4.18 -6.07 11.36
CA ALA A 63 4.47 -6.19 9.92
C ALA A 63 5.98 -6.04 9.64
N GLY A 64 6.64 -5.06 10.27
CA GLY A 64 8.08 -4.82 10.11
C GLY A 64 8.92 -5.98 10.59
N ARG A 65 8.58 -6.60 11.74
CA ARG A 65 9.27 -7.78 12.26
C ARG A 65 9.22 -8.94 11.26
N GLN A 66 8.03 -9.26 10.73
CA GLN A 66 7.89 -10.32 9.72
C GLN A 66 8.68 -10.03 8.45
N ALA A 67 8.71 -8.77 8.00
CA ALA A 67 9.47 -8.39 6.80
C ALA A 67 11.00 -8.60 7.01
N ILE A 68 11.54 -8.21 8.18
CA ILE A 68 12.95 -8.39 8.54
C ILE A 68 13.29 -9.89 8.63
N GLU A 69 12.46 -10.66 9.34
CA GLU A 69 12.64 -12.11 9.48
C GLU A 69 12.61 -12.84 8.13
N ARG A 70 11.65 -12.46 7.25
CA ARG A 70 11.52 -13.07 5.92
C ARG A 70 12.69 -12.72 4.99
N ALA A 71 13.29 -11.54 5.15
CA ALA A 71 14.54 -11.18 4.48
C ALA A 71 15.78 -11.95 5.00
N GLY A 72 15.64 -12.71 6.10
CA GLY A 72 16.75 -13.39 6.75
C GLY A 72 17.69 -12.45 7.51
N LEU A 73 17.19 -11.26 7.88
CA LEU A 73 17.96 -10.21 8.53
C LEU A 73 17.67 -10.12 10.02
N VAL A 74 18.54 -9.38 10.72
CA VAL A 74 18.33 -8.97 12.11
C VAL A 74 18.10 -7.47 12.20
N PRO A 75 17.46 -6.94 13.26
CA PRO A 75 17.12 -5.52 13.36
C PRO A 75 18.30 -4.56 13.15
N SER A 76 19.51 -4.94 13.59
CA SER A 76 20.72 -4.13 13.43
C SER A 76 21.20 -3.97 11.98
N ASP A 77 20.67 -4.78 11.05
CA ASP A 77 21.04 -4.70 9.64
C ASP A 77 20.32 -3.58 8.89
N ILE A 78 19.25 -2.99 9.48
CA ILE A 78 18.44 -1.97 8.83
C ILE A 78 19.08 -0.59 9.00
N ASP A 79 19.33 0.10 7.89
CA ASP A 79 19.97 1.42 7.83
C ASP A 79 18.97 2.58 7.88
N ALA A 80 17.70 2.34 7.51
CA ALA A 80 16.66 3.36 7.57
C ALA A 80 15.26 2.73 7.66
N LEU A 81 14.35 3.43 8.36
CA LEU A 81 12.92 3.11 8.42
C LEU A 81 12.10 4.26 7.82
N VAL A 82 11.28 3.94 6.82
CA VAL A 82 10.28 4.84 6.23
C VAL A 82 8.89 4.31 6.58
N LEU A 83 8.12 5.05 7.38
CA LEU A 83 6.76 4.71 7.77
C LEU A 83 5.75 5.61 7.06
N ALA A 84 4.97 5.06 6.15
CA ALA A 84 3.87 5.76 5.50
C ALA A 84 2.58 5.60 6.33
N THR A 85 2.04 6.71 6.83
CA THR A 85 0.80 6.75 7.60
C THR A 85 0.11 8.10 7.54
N THR A 86 -1.23 8.12 7.57
CA THR A 86 -2.06 9.32 7.77
C THR A 86 -2.71 9.33 9.15
N THR A 87 -2.55 8.24 9.90
CA THR A 87 -3.19 8.04 11.20
C THR A 87 -2.14 7.80 12.29
N PRO A 88 -1.22 8.75 12.54
CA PRO A 88 -0.24 8.60 13.61
C PRO A 88 -0.95 8.48 14.97
N ASP A 89 -0.38 7.71 15.91
CA ASP A 89 -0.96 7.54 17.25
C ASP A 89 -0.92 8.84 18.06
N ARG A 90 0.00 9.74 17.69
CA ARG A 90 0.21 11.06 18.32
C ARG A 90 0.55 12.09 17.26
N ALA A 91 0.20 13.34 17.51
CA ALA A 91 0.63 14.45 16.64
C ALA A 91 2.17 14.64 16.67
N VAL A 92 2.79 14.46 17.85
CA VAL A 92 4.25 14.56 18.10
C VAL A 92 4.60 13.61 19.23
N PRO A 93 5.69 12.82 19.14
CA PRO A 93 6.51 12.57 17.95
C PRO A 93 5.78 11.74 16.89
N GLY A 94 6.38 11.60 15.69
CA GLY A 94 5.93 10.64 14.69
C GLY A 94 6.03 9.19 15.18
N ASN A 95 5.30 8.29 14.55
CA ASN A 95 5.25 6.88 14.95
C ASN A 95 6.56 6.14 14.69
N SER A 96 7.28 6.51 13.64
CA SER A 96 8.50 5.84 13.21
C SER A 96 9.55 5.67 14.31
N ALA A 97 9.71 6.67 15.20
CA ALA A 97 10.63 6.57 16.33
C ALA A 97 10.21 5.48 17.34
N ALA A 98 8.91 5.34 17.61
CA ALA A 98 8.40 4.28 18.49
C ALA A 98 8.51 2.90 17.83
N VAL A 99 8.23 2.81 16.53
CA VAL A 99 8.35 1.57 15.75
C VAL A 99 9.83 1.14 15.68
N GLN A 100 10.73 2.06 15.38
CA GLN A 100 12.18 1.85 15.38
C GLN A 100 12.67 1.26 16.70
N HIS A 101 12.28 1.87 17.81
CA HIS A 101 12.67 1.40 19.16
C HIS A 101 12.11 0.01 19.47
N GLN A 102 10.82 -0.24 19.19
CA GLN A 102 10.18 -1.54 19.50
C GLN A 102 10.66 -2.68 18.60
N LEU A 103 11.10 -2.40 17.39
CA LEU A 103 11.76 -3.34 16.50
C LEU A 103 13.24 -3.59 16.89
N GLY A 104 13.82 -2.77 17.79
CA GLY A 104 15.23 -2.86 18.14
C GLY A 104 16.18 -2.35 17.06
N LEU A 105 15.71 -1.47 16.15
CA LEU A 105 16.54 -0.86 15.13
C LEU A 105 17.44 0.23 15.74
N SER A 106 18.59 0.50 15.12
CA SER A 106 19.50 1.57 15.52
C SER A 106 19.66 2.67 14.46
N CYS A 107 18.81 2.67 13.45
CA CYS A 107 18.87 3.55 12.28
C CYS A 107 18.00 4.81 12.43
N GLY A 108 18.12 5.74 11.46
CA GLY A 108 17.21 6.85 11.28
C GLY A 108 15.81 6.40 10.86
N ALA A 109 14.78 7.07 11.37
CA ALA A 109 13.38 6.75 11.08
C ALA A 109 12.55 8.02 10.91
N TYR A 110 11.59 8.01 9.98
CA TYR A 110 10.67 9.13 9.76
C TYR A 110 9.32 8.66 9.23
N ASP A 111 8.28 9.46 9.55
CA ASP A 111 6.94 9.29 9.00
C ASP A 111 6.83 10.04 7.67
N LEU A 112 6.10 9.43 6.72
CA LEU A 112 5.75 9.99 5.44
C LEU A 112 4.22 10.01 5.30
N ASN A 113 3.64 11.14 4.91
CA ASN A 113 2.21 11.24 4.66
C ASN A 113 1.95 11.61 3.19
N ALA A 114 1.45 10.64 2.43
CA ALA A 114 0.90 10.80 1.08
C ALA A 114 -0.41 10.01 0.96
N ALA A 115 -1.16 9.95 2.05
CA ALA A 115 -2.41 9.22 2.19
C ALA A 115 -2.29 7.77 1.66
N CYS A 116 -3.30 7.27 0.94
CA CYS A 116 -3.33 5.90 0.46
C CYS A 116 -2.23 5.57 -0.57
N SER A 117 -1.58 6.59 -1.17
CA SER A 117 -0.40 6.42 -2.03
C SER A 117 0.90 6.23 -1.23
N GLY A 118 0.86 6.42 0.09
CA GLY A 118 2.02 6.59 0.96
C GLY A 118 3.05 5.47 0.84
N TRP A 119 2.62 4.20 0.73
CA TRP A 119 3.57 3.10 0.61
C TRP A 119 4.40 3.16 -0.68
N VAL A 120 3.81 3.51 -1.82
CA VAL A 120 4.56 3.67 -3.08
C VAL A 120 5.50 4.88 -3.02
N TYR A 121 5.09 5.98 -2.36
CA TYR A 121 6.00 7.09 -2.05
C TYR A 121 7.17 6.60 -1.19
N GLY A 122 6.90 5.80 -0.15
CA GLY A 122 7.92 5.17 0.70
C GLY A 122 8.86 4.26 -0.09
N LEU A 123 8.32 3.45 -1.01
CA LEU A 123 9.11 2.58 -1.88
C LEU A 123 10.09 3.38 -2.74
N VAL A 124 9.63 4.47 -3.37
CA VAL A 124 10.49 5.34 -4.18
C VAL A 124 11.53 6.05 -3.32
N ASN A 125 11.16 6.51 -2.10
CA ASN A 125 12.11 7.09 -1.15
C ASN A 125 13.20 6.10 -0.74
N ALA A 126 12.84 4.84 -0.46
CA ALA A 126 13.80 3.79 -0.11
C ALA A 126 14.81 3.52 -1.21
N HIS A 127 14.36 3.47 -2.48
CA HIS A 127 15.28 3.41 -3.62
C HIS A 127 16.22 4.62 -3.67
N GLY A 128 15.74 5.82 -3.34
CA GLY A 128 16.57 7.03 -3.23
C GLY A 128 17.62 6.92 -2.12
N LEU A 129 17.25 6.42 -0.94
CA LEU A 129 18.21 6.20 0.17
C LEU A 129 19.27 5.16 -0.19
N ILE A 130 18.89 4.08 -0.88
CA ILE A 130 19.84 3.06 -1.36
C ILE A 130 20.76 3.63 -2.42
N ALA A 131 20.27 4.47 -3.33
CA ALA A 131 21.08 5.18 -4.30
C ALA A 131 22.11 6.13 -3.64
N LEU A 132 21.80 6.63 -2.43
CA LEU A 132 22.69 7.48 -1.60
C LEU A 132 23.60 6.66 -0.68
N GLY A 133 23.54 5.34 -0.69
CA GLY A 133 24.50 4.48 0.03
C GLY A 133 23.93 3.65 1.18
N ALA A 134 22.63 3.72 1.48
CA ALA A 134 22.01 2.76 2.38
C ALA A 134 22.05 1.35 1.78
N GLU A 135 22.23 0.32 2.63
CA GLU A 135 22.24 -1.09 2.20
C GLU A 135 20.86 -1.71 2.31
N LYS A 136 20.14 -1.42 3.40
CA LYS A 136 18.87 -2.05 3.74
C LYS A 136 17.89 -1.03 4.31
N VAL A 137 16.73 -0.91 3.69
CA VAL A 137 15.68 0.03 4.08
C VAL A 137 14.37 -0.71 4.34
N LEU A 138 13.79 -0.50 5.52
CA LEU A 138 12.47 -0.99 5.87
C LEU A 138 11.42 0.06 5.51
N VAL A 139 10.45 -0.32 4.65
CA VAL A 139 9.31 0.50 4.26
C VAL A 139 8.05 -0.11 4.83
N ILE A 140 7.31 0.65 5.62
CA ILE A 140 6.05 0.21 6.23
C ILE A 140 4.93 1.15 5.78
N GLY A 141 3.79 0.61 5.40
CA GLY A 141 2.54 1.33 5.21
C GLY A 141 1.53 0.87 6.26
N THR A 142 1.06 1.78 7.11
CA THR A 142 0.13 1.46 8.20
C THR A 142 -0.88 2.55 8.37
N ASP A 143 -2.15 2.17 8.42
CA ASP A 143 -3.20 3.09 8.86
C ASP A 143 -4.20 2.42 9.79
N THR A 144 -4.73 3.19 10.75
CA THR A 144 -5.82 2.84 11.66
C THR A 144 -6.98 3.79 11.40
N LEU A 145 -7.59 3.67 10.20
CA LEU A 145 -8.66 4.57 9.75
C LEU A 145 -9.95 4.43 10.54
N ALA A 146 -10.19 3.26 11.15
CA ALA A 146 -11.39 3.00 11.95
C ALA A 146 -11.61 4.03 13.08
N ARG A 147 -10.55 4.59 13.64
CA ARG A 147 -10.64 5.60 14.72
C ARG A 147 -11.09 6.97 14.23
N ILE A 148 -10.87 7.30 12.96
CA ILE A 148 -11.31 8.54 12.32
C ILE A 148 -12.51 8.33 11.38
N THR A 149 -13.00 7.11 11.22
CA THR A 149 -14.24 6.81 10.50
C THR A 149 -15.45 7.22 11.34
N ASP A 150 -16.44 7.87 10.70
CA ASP A 150 -17.76 8.04 11.29
C ASP A 150 -18.58 6.77 11.02
N TRP A 151 -18.78 5.97 12.07
CA TRP A 151 -19.51 4.71 11.97
C TRP A 151 -21.02 4.88 11.78
N ASN A 152 -21.54 6.13 11.86
CA ASN A 152 -22.92 6.47 11.54
C ASN A 152 -23.08 6.99 10.11
N ASP A 153 -22.00 7.32 9.42
CA ASP A 153 -22.04 7.71 8.02
C ASP A 153 -21.88 6.48 7.11
N ARG A 154 -22.97 6.11 6.42
CA ARG A 154 -22.96 4.99 5.47
C ARG A 154 -21.91 5.10 4.37
N ASN A 155 -21.52 6.31 3.97
CA ASN A 155 -20.57 6.50 2.86
C ASN A 155 -19.14 6.15 3.24
N THR A 156 -18.77 6.30 4.52
CA THR A 156 -17.41 6.05 5.03
C THR A 156 -17.30 4.76 5.84
N ALA A 157 -18.31 4.43 6.66
CA ALA A 157 -18.30 3.23 7.52
C ALA A 157 -18.15 1.91 6.74
N ILE A 158 -18.66 1.86 5.50
CA ILE A 158 -18.62 0.66 4.67
C ILE A 158 -17.25 0.40 4.02
N LEU A 159 -16.32 1.35 4.08
CA LEU A 159 -15.05 1.31 3.32
C LEU A 159 -13.85 1.02 4.22
N PHE A 160 -13.62 1.90 5.21
CA PHE A 160 -12.33 2.03 5.86
C PHE A 160 -12.05 0.95 6.91
N ALA A 161 -10.77 0.59 7.01
CA ALA A 161 -10.27 -0.48 7.86
C ALA A 161 -8.86 -0.15 8.38
N ASP A 162 -8.36 -1.00 9.26
CA ASP A 162 -7.04 -0.89 9.87
C ASP A 162 -6.14 -2.02 9.38
N GLY A 163 -4.85 -1.73 9.19
CA GLY A 163 -3.89 -2.71 8.77
C GLY A 163 -2.49 -2.14 8.57
N SER A 164 -1.54 -3.04 8.42
CA SER A 164 -0.15 -2.73 8.13
C SER A 164 0.42 -3.72 7.12
N GLY A 165 1.29 -3.23 6.25
CA GLY A 165 2.12 -4.05 5.40
C GLY A 165 3.51 -3.43 5.26
N ALA A 166 4.52 -4.27 5.23
CA ALA A 166 5.93 -3.86 5.23
C ALA A 166 6.72 -4.58 4.15
N ALA A 167 7.79 -3.94 3.69
CA ALA A 167 8.79 -4.56 2.83
C ALA A 167 10.20 -4.12 3.25
N VAL A 168 11.15 -5.04 3.20
CA VAL A 168 12.58 -4.74 3.25
C VAL A 168 13.10 -4.62 1.82
N LEU A 169 13.79 -3.53 1.53
CA LEU A 169 14.55 -3.33 0.31
C LEU A 169 16.03 -3.49 0.61
N GLU A 170 16.71 -4.35 -0.13
CA GLU A 170 18.16 -4.48 -0.07
C GLU A 170 18.82 -3.96 -1.33
N ALA A 171 19.96 -3.32 -1.17
CA ALA A 171 20.78 -2.88 -2.27
C ALA A 171 21.26 -4.08 -3.12
N VAL A 172 21.23 -3.91 -4.43
CA VAL A 172 21.72 -4.90 -5.39
C VAL A 172 22.67 -4.27 -6.39
N GLU A 173 23.52 -5.09 -7.00
CA GLU A 173 24.34 -4.64 -8.11
C GLU A 173 23.46 -4.30 -9.32
N GLY A 174 23.80 -3.22 -10.02
CA GLY A 174 23.06 -2.75 -11.19
C GLY A 174 21.79 -1.97 -10.86
N ALA A 175 20.85 -1.96 -11.79
CA ALA A 175 19.67 -1.10 -11.75
C ALA A 175 18.59 -1.54 -10.73
N GLY A 176 18.68 -2.77 -10.18
CA GLY A 176 17.67 -3.30 -9.26
C GLY A 176 16.32 -3.56 -9.90
N GLN A 177 15.27 -3.64 -9.05
CA GLN A 177 13.92 -3.98 -9.50
C GLN A 177 13.16 -2.79 -10.12
N LEU A 178 13.38 -1.57 -9.63
CA LEU A 178 12.59 -0.40 -10.05
C LEU A 178 12.95 0.03 -11.46
N LEU A 179 12.01 -0.11 -12.40
CA LEU A 179 12.19 0.25 -13.80
C LEU A 179 11.67 1.65 -14.13
N GLY A 180 10.56 2.05 -13.51
CA GLY A 180 9.92 3.33 -13.72
C GLY A 180 8.99 3.68 -12.58
N TRP A 181 8.79 4.97 -12.33
CA TRP A 181 7.93 5.45 -11.26
C TRP A 181 7.31 6.80 -11.60
N HIS A 182 6.19 7.08 -10.91
CA HIS A 182 5.51 8.38 -10.99
C HIS A 182 4.93 8.74 -9.62
N LEU A 183 5.18 9.96 -9.18
CA LEU A 183 4.60 10.56 -7.98
C LEU A 183 3.96 11.89 -8.38
N SER A 184 2.73 12.15 -7.93
CA SER A 184 2.05 13.42 -8.18
C SER A 184 1.09 13.80 -7.07
N ALA A 185 0.77 15.09 -6.98
CA ALA A 185 -0.23 15.64 -6.09
C ALA A 185 -1.02 16.75 -6.78
N ASP A 186 -2.33 16.83 -6.48
CA ASP A 186 -3.24 17.87 -6.94
C ASP A 186 -4.00 18.45 -5.75
N GLY A 187 -3.45 19.51 -5.14
CA GLY A 187 -4.05 20.19 -3.98
C GLY A 187 -5.37 20.88 -4.27
N SER A 188 -5.77 21.06 -5.54
CA SER A 188 -7.08 21.64 -5.89
C SER A 188 -8.26 20.76 -5.49
N ALA A 189 -8.00 19.50 -5.10
CA ALA A 189 -8.99 18.50 -4.74
C ALA A 189 -8.93 18.09 -3.26
N GLU A 190 -8.22 18.82 -2.40
CA GLU A 190 -8.04 18.47 -0.98
C GLU A 190 -9.38 18.30 -0.25
N GLY A 191 -10.36 19.15 -0.52
CA GLY A 191 -11.69 19.10 0.10
C GLY A 191 -12.56 17.90 -0.30
N ALA A 192 -12.15 17.09 -1.28
CA ALA A 192 -12.95 15.93 -1.71
C ALA A 192 -12.82 14.72 -0.76
N LEU A 193 -11.71 14.60 -0.05
CA LEU A 193 -11.45 13.56 0.95
C LEU A 193 -10.45 14.07 1.97
N TYR A 194 -10.91 14.32 3.19
CA TYR A 194 -10.08 14.87 4.25
C TYR A 194 -10.58 14.49 5.66
N ALA A 195 -9.75 14.71 6.66
CA ALA A 195 -10.14 14.73 8.05
C ALA A 195 -9.39 15.87 8.76
N GLU A 196 -10.11 16.69 9.49
CA GLU A 196 -9.52 17.70 10.38
C GLU A 196 -8.81 17.03 11.56
N HIS A 197 -7.88 17.72 12.21
CA HIS A 197 -7.23 17.23 13.43
C HIS A 197 -8.27 16.90 14.50
N GLY A 198 -8.32 15.62 14.91
CA GLY A 198 -9.34 15.12 15.86
C GLY A 198 -10.73 14.94 15.27
N GLY A 199 -10.90 15.22 13.98
CA GLY A 199 -12.16 15.06 13.25
C GLY A 199 -12.37 13.66 12.68
N LYS A 200 -13.46 13.52 11.92
CA LYS A 200 -13.83 12.32 11.19
C LYS A 200 -13.59 12.53 9.70
N LEU A 201 -13.34 11.44 8.98
CA LEU A 201 -13.21 11.43 7.54
C LEU A 201 -14.46 12.00 6.88
N GLN A 202 -14.26 12.95 6.00
CA GLN A 202 -15.26 13.54 5.12
C GLN A 202 -14.95 13.15 3.68
N MET A 203 -15.96 12.71 2.92
CA MET A 203 -15.74 12.21 1.57
C MET A 203 -16.87 12.58 0.62
N GLU A 204 -16.54 13.24 -0.47
CA GLU A 204 -17.41 13.43 -1.62
C GLU A 204 -17.26 12.23 -2.59
N GLY A 205 -17.92 11.12 -2.29
CA GLY A 205 -17.68 9.83 -2.94
C GLY A 205 -17.73 9.84 -4.46
N ARG A 206 -18.63 10.63 -5.10
CA ARG A 206 -18.72 10.74 -6.57
C ARG A 206 -17.49 11.44 -7.17
N GLU A 207 -17.05 12.52 -6.54
CA GLU A 207 -15.88 13.28 -6.99
C GLU A 207 -14.60 12.46 -6.79
N VAL A 208 -14.45 11.82 -5.62
CA VAL A 208 -13.34 10.91 -5.33
C VAL A 208 -13.29 9.80 -6.37
N PHE A 209 -14.41 9.11 -6.66
CA PHE A 209 -14.47 8.06 -7.67
C PHE A 209 -14.01 8.54 -9.05
N ARG A 210 -14.57 9.64 -9.53
CA ARG A 210 -14.25 10.19 -10.86
C ARG A 210 -12.77 10.55 -11.00
N ARG A 211 -12.21 11.21 -9.98
CA ARG A 211 -10.79 11.58 -9.97
C ARG A 211 -9.88 10.36 -9.83
N ALA A 212 -10.20 9.45 -8.90
CA ALA A 212 -9.41 8.25 -8.64
C ALA A 212 -9.19 7.40 -9.89
N VAL A 213 -10.27 7.10 -10.64
CA VAL A 213 -10.17 6.31 -11.88
C VAL A 213 -9.25 6.99 -12.90
N ARG A 214 -9.34 8.31 -13.03
CA ARG A 214 -8.51 9.06 -13.98
C ARG A 214 -7.05 9.09 -13.54
N ILE A 215 -6.77 9.51 -12.30
CA ILE A 215 -5.39 9.73 -11.84
C ILE A 215 -4.62 8.40 -11.64
N MET A 216 -5.31 7.31 -11.28
CA MET A 216 -4.69 5.98 -11.24
C MET A 216 -4.23 5.55 -12.63
N ALA A 217 -5.09 5.68 -13.65
CA ALA A 217 -4.73 5.32 -15.02
C ALA A 217 -3.60 6.21 -15.55
N GLU A 218 -3.68 7.53 -15.35
CA GLU A 218 -2.61 8.48 -15.74
C GLU A 218 -1.28 8.17 -15.05
N SER A 219 -1.30 7.89 -13.73
CA SER A 219 -0.09 7.54 -12.98
C SER A 219 0.51 6.23 -13.46
N ALA A 220 -0.30 5.18 -13.65
CA ALA A 220 0.14 3.89 -14.17
C ALA A 220 0.80 4.03 -15.55
N THR A 221 0.13 4.73 -16.49
CA THR A 221 0.68 5.01 -17.82
C THR A 221 2.04 5.69 -17.73
N ALA A 222 2.14 6.71 -16.87
CA ALA A 222 3.38 7.46 -16.68
C ALA A 222 4.56 6.60 -16.19
N SER A 223 4.31 5.67 -15.24
CA SER A 223 5.35 4.78 -14.74
C SER A 223 5.72 3.69 -15.75
N MET A 224 4.74 3.17 -16.52
CA MET A 224 5.00 2.23 -17.61
C MET A 224 5.83 2.86 -18.72
N GLU A 225 5.50 4.10 -19.13
CA GLU A 225 6.30 4.85 -20.13
C GLU A 225 7.73 5.09 -19.62
N ALA A 226 7.89 5.47 -18.34
CA ALA A 226 9.22 5.65 -17.74
C ALA A 226 10.02 4.33 -17.70
N ALA A 227 9.35 3.21 -17.48
CA ALA A 227 9.93 1.86 -17.49
C ALA A 227 10.20 1.32 -18.89
N GLY A 228 9.58 1.88 -19.93
CA GLY A 228 9.64 1.37 -21.30
C GLY A 228 8.88 0.05 -21.48
N VAL A 229 7.78 -0.15 -20.71
CA VAL A 229 6.94 -1.36 -20.77
C VAL A 229 5.51 -1.01 -21.15
N THR A 230 4.83 -1.96 -21.75
CA THR A 230 3.40 -1.89 -22.12
C THR A 230 2.52 -2.60 -21.10
N ALA A 231 1.21 -2.33 -21.14
CA ALA A 231 0.24 -3.00 -20.25
C ALA A 231 0.21 -4.53 -20.47
N ASP A 232 0.44 -4.99 -21.69
CA ASP A 232 0.41 -6.42 -22.02
C ASP A 232 1.60 -7.19 -21.40
N GLU A 233 2.72 -6.52 -21.18
CA GLU A 233 3.93 -7.11 -20.58
C GLU A 233 3.83 -7.26 -19.05
N LEU A 234 2.90 -6.53 -18.40
CA LEU A 234 2.73 -6.65 -16.96
C LEU A 234 2.19 -8.04 -16.61
N THR A 235 2.79 -8.72 -15.66
CA THR A 235 2.27 -9.97 -15.09
C THR A 235 1.18 -9.69 -14.07
N LEU A 236 1.39 -8.72 -13.19
CA LEU A 236 0.48 -8.41 -12.09
C LEU A 236 0.37 -6.90 -11.87
N VAL A 237 -0.84 -6.46 -11.55
CA VAL A 237 -1.10 -5.13 -10.98
C VAL A 237 -1.48 -5.29 -9.50
N VAL A 238 -0.84 -4.52 -8.64
CA VAL A 238 -1.14 -4.42 -7.20
C VAL A 238 -1.70 -3.03 -6.93
N PRO A 239 -3.02 -2.83 -7.10
CA PRO A 239 -3.64 -1.53 -6.91
C PRO A 239 -3.90 -1.24 -5.44
N HIS A 240 -4.03 0.05 -5.09
CA HIS A 240 -4.65 0.46 -3.83
C HIS A 240 -6.06 -0.14 -3.71
N GLN A 241 -6.36 -0.76 -2.57
CA GLN A 241 -7.59 -1.48 -2.28
C GLN A 241 -8.70 -0.53 -1.77
N ALA A 242 -9.06 0.47 -2.57
CA ALA A 242 -10.07 1.45 -2.18
C ALA A 242 -11.51 0.93 -2.34
N ASN A 243 -11.77 0.38 -3.52
CA ASN A 243 -13.10 -0.01 -3.98
C ASN A 243 -12.94 -0.80 -5.29
N ILE A 244 -13.60 -1.95 -5.41
CA ILE A 244 -13.48 -2.81 -6.60
C ILE A 244 -13.88 -2.09 -7.91
N ARG A 245 -14.88 -1.19 -7.84
CA ARG A 245 -15.34 -0.44 -9.01
C ARG A 245 -14.30 0.58 -9.49
N ILE A 246 -13.55 1.21 -8.56
CA ILE A 246 -12.43 2.10 -8.93
C ILE A 246 -11.31 1.28 -9.57
N ILE A 247 -10.94 0.15 -8.96
CA ILE A 247 -9.91 -0.75 -9.49
C ILE A 247 -10.28 -1.21 -10.91
N SER A 248 -11.47 -1.79 -11.07
CA SER A 248 -11.97 -2.26 -12.37
C SER A 248 -11.95 -1.17 -13.44
N ALA A 249 -12.53 0.01 -13.14
CA ALA A 249 -12.60 1.09 -14.11
C ALA A 249 -11.22 1.69 -14.45
N SER A 250 -10.27 1.66 -13.52
CA SER A 250 -8.89 2.11 -13.78
C SER A 250 -8.14 1.11 -14.67
N LEU A 251 -8.28 -0.18 -14.41
CA LEU A 251 -7.67 -1.24 -15.21
C LEU A 251 -8.26 -1.31 -16.62
N GLU A 252 -9.58 -1.15 -16.76
CA GLU A 252 -10.25 -1.09 -18.06
C GLU A 252 -9.69 0.03 -18.94
N ARG A 253 -9.40 1.21 -18.38
CA ARG A 253 -8.74 2.32 -19.09
C ARG A 253 -7.33 1.99 -19.56
N LEU A 254 -6.66 1.07 -18.89
CA LEU A 254 -5.32 0.61 -19.24
C LEU A 254 -5.35 -0.61 -20.17
N GLY A 255 -6.53 -1.15 -20.48
CA GLY A 255 -6.69 -2.39 -21.25
C GLY A 255 -6.26 -3.65 -20.48
N ILE A 256 -6.26 -3.60 -19.13
CA ILE A 256 -5.80 -4.70 -18.26
C ILE A 256 -7.02 -5.40 -17.66
N GLY A 257 -7.06 -6.74 -17.74
CA GLY A 257 -8.11 -7.54 -17.12
C GLY A 257 -7.99 -7.56 -15.58
N LEU A 258 -9.13 -7.65 -14.89
CA LEU A 258 -9.19 -7.71 -13.43
C LEU A 258 -8.51 -8.97 -12.86
N ASP A 259 -8.44 -10.05 -13.61
CA ASP A 259 -7.73 -11.29 -13.30
C ASP A 259 -6.23 -11.09 -13.07
N ARG A 260 -5.67 -10.04 -13.67
CA ARG A 260 -4.28 -9.61 -13.49
C ARG A 260 -4.08 -8.68 -12.29
N ALA A 261 -5.12 -8.36 -11.52
CA ALA A 261 -5.00 -7.59 -10.29
C ALA A 261 -4.88 -8.49 -9.05
N SER A 262 -4.10 -8.05 -8.06
CA SER A 262 -4.18 -8.60 -6.70
C SER A 262 -5.28 -7.90 -5.93
N ILE A 263 -6.27 -8.65 -5.47
CA ILE A 263 -7.45 -8.16 -4.76
C ILE A 263 -7.54 -8.84 -3.41
N VAL A 264 -7.59 -8.03 -2.35
CA VAL A 264 -7.75 -8.48 -0.95
C VAL A 264 -8.78 -7.65 -0.18
N LEU A 265 -9.33 -6.62 -0.82
CA LEU A 265 -10.25 -5.66 -0.18
C LEU A 265 -11.54 -6.29 0.33
N ASP A 266 -11.94 -7.44 -0.22
CA ASP A 266 -13.15 -8.18 0.17
C ASP A 266 -13.13 -8.59 1.66
N HIS A 267 -11.94 -8.90 2.20
CA HIS A 267 -11.74 -9.36 3.58
C HIS A 267 -10.83 -8.44 4.42
N THR A 268 -10.17 -7.46 3.81
CA THR A 268 -9.34 -6.48 4.55
C THR A 268 -10.04 -5.14 4.73
N GLY A 269 -10.93 -4.76 3.81
CA GLY A 269 -11.42 -3.41 3.66
C GLY A 269 -10.36 -2.46 3.06
N ASN A 270 -10.65 -1.16 3.07
CA ASN A 270 -9.70 -0.12 2.65
C ASN A 270 -8.78 0.27 3.82
N THR A 271 -7.57 -0.24 3.81
CA THR A 271 -6.52 -0.01 4.81
C THR A 271 -5.54 1.11 4.43
N SER A 272 -5.92 2.00 3.51
CA SER A 272 -5.09 3.15 3.07
C SER A 272 -3.68 2.76 2.62
N ALA A 273 -2.61 3.29 3.27
CA ALA A 273 -1.23 3.02 2.89
C ALA A 273 -0.81 1.54 3.06
N ALA A 274 -1.51 0.78 3.90
CA ALA A 274 -1.25 -0.66 4.06
C ALA A 274 -1.77 -1.51 2.90
N SER A 275 -2.70 -1.02 2.11
CA SER A 275 -3.49 -1.82 1.16
C SER A 275 -2.65 -2.45 0.04
N ILE A 276 -1.69 -1.70 -0.51
CA ILE A 276 -0.79 -2.21 -1.56
C ILE A 276 0.16 -3.29 -1.02
N PRO A 277 0.90 -3.07 0.09
CA PRO A 277 1.77 -4.11 0.61
C PRO A 277 1.02 -5.34 1.15
N LEU A 278 -0.22 -5.21 1.65
CA LEU A 278 -1.07 -6.36 1.98
C LEU A 278 -1.42 -7.18 0.73
N ALA A 279 -1.82 -6.51 -0.35
CA ALA A 279 -2.15 -7.18 -1.62
C ALA A 279 -0.91 -7.77 -2.31
N LEU A 280 0.27 -7.15 -2.15
CA LEU A 280 1.53 -7.72 -2.62
C LEU A 280 1.88 -9.00 -1.85
N ALA A 281 1.80 -8.97 -0.52
CA ALA A 281 2.09 -10.13 0.32
C ALA A 281 1.18 -11.32 -0.03
N ASP A 282 -0.14 -11.10 -0.19
CA ASP A 282 -1.08 -12.13 -0.62
C ASP A 282 -0.70 -12.71 -1.99
N ALA A 283 -0.33 -11.86 -2.95
CA ALA A 283 0.07 -12.33 -4.28
C ALA A 283 1.35 -13.17 -4.25
N LEU A 284 2.33 -12.78 -3.42
CA LEU A 284 3.58 -13.51 -3.24
C LEU A 284 3.34 -14.85 -2.53
N ASP A 285 2.58 -14.85 -1.44
CA ASP A 285 2.27 -16.04 -0.67
C ASP A 285 1.43 -17.07 -1.47
N ARG A 286 0.66 -16.60 -2.45
CA ARG A 286 -0.07 -17.45 -3.43
C ARG A 286 0.74 -17.83 -4.66
N GLY A 287 1.99 -17.40 -4.76
CA GLY A 287 2.84 -17.71 -5.92
C GLY A 287 2.39 -17.06 -7.24
N ARG A 288 1.69 -15.92 -7.17
CA ARG A 288 1.25 -15.18 -8.37
C ARG A 288 2.34 -14.33 -9.01
N VAL A 289 3.50 -14.24 -8.38
CA VAL A 289 4.66 -13.47 -8.86
C VAL A 289 5.89 -14.36 -8.85
N CYS A 290 6.54 -14.49 -10.01
CA CYS A 290 7.77 -15.25 -10.21
C CYS A 290 8.95 -14.35 -10.53
N GLN A 291 10.16 -14.92 -10.46
CA GLN A 291 11.38 -14.26 -10.88
C GLN A 291 11.27 -13.75 -12.34
N GLY A 292 11.52 -12.47 -12.55
CA GLY A 292 11.47 -11.80 -13.85
C GLY A 292 10.14 -11.15 -14.18
N ASP A 293 9.08 -11.41 -13.43
CA ASP A 293 7.75 -10.82 -13.65
C ASP A 293 7.75 -9.30 -13.51
N LEU A 294 6.93 -8.65 -14.33
CA LEU A 294 6.68 -7.22 -14.25
C LEU A 294 5.44 -6.95 -13.40
N VAL A 295 5.65 -6.23 -12.30
CA VAL A 295 4.61 -5.87 -11.33
C VAL A 295 4.42 -4.35 -11.31
N LEU A 296 3.18 -3.91 -11.45
CA LEU A 296 2.79 -2.51 -11.33
C LEU A 296 2.15 -2.28 -9.96
N PHE A 297 2.75 -1.43 -9.12
CA PHE A 297 2.10 -0.83 -7.96
C PHE A 297 1.43 0.47 -8.38
N VAL A 298 0.17 0.69 -8.00
CA VAL A 298 -0.53 1.93 -8.32
C VAL A 298 -1.55 2.30 -7.24
N GLY A 299 -1.51 3.55 -6.83
CA GLY A 299 -2.44 4.08 -5.81
C GLY A 299 -2.79 5.53 -6.03
N PHE A 300 -3.87 5.92 -5.38
CA PHE A 300 -4.26 7.31 -5.18
C PHE A 300 -4.64 7.51 -3.72
N GLY A 301 -4.65 8.74 -3.26
CA GLY A 301 -5.03 9.07 -1.89
C GLY A 301 -5.60 10.48 -1.78
N ALA A 302 -6.02 10.83 -0.57
CA ALA A 302 -6.43 12.19 -0.24
C ALA A 302 -5.35 13.21 -0.65
N GLY A 303 -5.77 14.42 -0.98
CA GLY A 303 -4.89 15.49 -1.40
C GLY A 303 -5.29 16.18 -2.72
N MET A 304 -5.52 15.56 -3.91
CA MET A 304 -5.31 14.13 -4.18
C MET A 304 -3.86 13.82 -4.45
N THR A 305 -3.36 12.74 -3.89
CA THR A 305 -2.04 12.19 -4.24
C THR A 305 -2.19 11.02 -5.21
N ALA A 306 -1.19 10.77 -6.05
CA ALA A 306 -1.10 9.55 -6.83
C ALA A 306 0.34 9.04 -6.90
N ALA A 307 0.49 7.74 -6.94
CA ALA A 307 1.80 7.10 -7.10
C ALA A 307 1.68 5.80 -7.88
N SER A 308 2.71 5.52 -8.66
CA SER A 308 2.89 4.22 -9.30
C SER A 308 4.35 3.87 -9.44
N ALA A 309 4.64 2.57 -9.49
CA ALA A 309 5.97 2.04 -9.73
C ALA A 309 5.89 0.73 -10.49
N VAL A 310 6.69 0.58 -11.54
CA VAL A 310 6.89 -0.67 -12.26
C VAL A 310 8.18 -1.30 -11.78
N VAL A 311 8.08 -2.53 -11.29
CA VAL A 311 9.23 -3.30 -10.84
C VAL A 311 9.35 -4.59 -11.64
N ARG A 312 10.61 -5.03 -11.87
CA ARG A 312 10.91 -6.40 -12.33
C ARG A 312 11.24 -7.23 -11.11
N TRP A 313 10.40 -8.21 -10.80
CA TRP A 313 10.56 -9.00 -9.60
C TRP A 313 11.85 -9.84 -9.64
N SER A 314 12.67 -9.74 -8.61
CA SER A 314 13.96 -10.47 -8.52
C SER A 314 14.19 -11.18 -7.17
N ALA A 315 13.32 -10.97 -6.18
CA ALA A 315 13.39 -11.72 -4.93
C ALA A 315 12.90 -13.17 -5.11
N PRO A 316 13.48 -14.15 -4.40
CA PRO A 316 12.95 -15.50 -4.42
C PRO A 316 11.52 -15.51 -3.85
N VAL A 317 10.58 -16.11 -4.57
CA VAL A 317 9.24 -16.40 -4.04
C VAL A 317 9.35 -17.64 -3.16
N PRO A 318 8.89 -17.59 -1.89
CA PRO A 318 8.87 -18.79 -1.08
C PRO A 318 8.01 -19.85 -1.74
N VAL A 319 8.55 -21.05 -1.94
CA VAL A 319 7.74 -22.19 -2.36
C VAL A 319 6.79 -22.47 -1.20
N SER A 320 5.49 -22.29 -1.41
CA SER A 320 4.48 -22.61 -0.41
C SER A 320 4.65 -24.08 0.01
N ALA A 321 4.89 -24.32 1.29
CA ALA A 321 4.92 -25.68 1.86
C ALA A 321 3.49 -26.25 1.83
N GLY A 322 3.02 -26.70 0.64
CA GLY A 322 1.63 -27.14 0.50
C GLY A 322 1.27 -27.73 -0.85
N ALA A 323 2.22 -28.27 -1.61
CA ALA A 323 1.91 -29.13 -2.74
C ALA A 323 2.73 -30.42 -2.64
N VAL A 324 2.44 -31.22 -1.61
CA VAL A 324 2.74 -32.64 -1.65
C VAL A 324 1.39 -33.34 -1.81
N THR A 325 1.18 -33.82 -3.02
CA THR A 325 0.06 -34.69 -3.44
C THR A 325 -0.06 -35.93 -2.59
#